data_5aa2aca567a337b38efcf3774326b791
#
_entry.id   5aa2aca567a337b38efcf3774326b791
#
_cell.length_a   1.000
_cell.length_b   1.000
_cell.length_c   1.000
_cell.angle_alpha   90.00
_cell.angle_beta   90.00
_cell.angle_gamma   90.00
#
_symmetry.space_group_name_H-M   'P 1'
#
loop_
_entity.id
_entity.type
_entity.pdbx_description
1 polymer ?
#
loop_
_entity_poly.entity_id
_entity_poly.type
_entity_poly.pdbx_seq_one_letter_code
_entity_poly.pdbx_strand_id
1 'polypeptide(L)'
;MSEFTHVTVVTKANVYFDGNVSSRTIKFADGTTKTLGFMMAGEYVFNVGVPEIMEIQSGELDVLLPNEEWKPIKGGEAFNVPENSQFTMRVHQPTDYICSFV
;
A
#
# COMPACT_ATOMS: atom_id res chain seq x y z
N MET A 1 -7.79 11.10 12.92
CA MET A 1 -7.74 10.82 11.48
C MET A 1 -6.62 11.65 10.86
N SER A 2 -5.75 11.04 10.10
CA SER A 2 -4.64 11.76 9.49
C SER A 2 -5.08 12.39 8.16
N GLU A 3 -4.38 13.44 7.76
CA GLU A 3 -4.61 14.10 6.48
C GLU A 3 -3.31 14.74 5.99
N PHE A 4 -3.22 14.91 4.68
CA PHE A 4 -2.09 15.61 4.06
C PHE A 4 -2.59 16.93 3.50
N THR A 5 -1.89 18.02 3.84
CA THR A 5 -2.22 19.37 3.35
C THR A 5 -1.15 19.82 2.37
N HIS A 6 -1.53 20.76 1.47
CA HIS A 6 -0.61 21.34 0.49
C HIS A 6 0.07 20.29 -0.37
N VAL A 7 -0.70 19.31 -0.85
CA VAL A 7 -0.20 18.26 -1.71
C VAL A 7 -0.82 18.38 -3.11
N THR A 8 -0.12 17.78 -4.09
CA THR A 8 -0.64 17.65 -5.44
C THR A 8 -1.18 16.24 -5.59
N VAL A 9 -2.42 16.12 -6.07
CA VAL A 9 -3.05 14.83 -6.31
C VAL A 9 -3.08 14.57 -7.82
N VAL A 10 -2.54 13.42 -8.24
CA VAL A 10 -2.70 12.96 -9.61
C VAL A 10 -4.10 12.35 -9.70
N THR A 11 -4.97 12.96 -10.49
CA THR A 11 -6.40 12.64 -10.44
C THR A 11 -6.76 11.27 -10.98
N LYS A 12 -5.99 10.76 -11.95
CA LYS A 12 -6.27 9.44 -12.54
C LYS A 12 -5.74 8.33 -11.63
N ALA A 13 -6.61 7.40 -11.28
CA ALA A 13 -6.23 6.28 -10.42
C ALA A 13 -5.29 5.31 -11.12
N ASN A 14 -4.41 4.70 -10.33
CA ASN A 14 -3.65 3.51 -10.72
C ASN A 14 -4.53 2.31 -10.40
N VAL A 15 -4.79 1.46 -11.38
CA VAL A 15 -5.72 0.33 -11.24
C VAL A 15 -4.98 -0.98 -11.47
N TYR A 16 -5.13 -1.91 -10.53
CA TYR A 16 -4.49 -3.22 -10.58
C TYR A 16 -5.52 -4.31 -10.33
N PHE A 17 -5.21 -5.54 -10.79
CA PHE A 17 -6.03 -6.72 -10.53
C PHE A 17 -7.52 -6.52 -10.87
N ASP A 18 -7.76 -6.05 -12.09
CA ASP A 18 -9.12 -5.86 -12.62
C ASP A 18 -9.98 -4.91 -11.77
N GLY A 19 -9.34 -3.93 -11.13
CA GLY A 19 -10.05 -2.95 -10.31
C GLY A 19 -10.16 -3.30 -8.83
N ASN A 20 -9.70 -4.48 -8.43
CA ASN A 20 -9.76 -4.88 -7.02
C ASN A 20 -8.78 -4.12 -6.13
N VAL A 21 -7.74 -3.54 -6.73
CA VAL A 21 -6.79 -2.67 -6.04
C VAL A 21 -6.65 -1.38 -6.84
N SER A 22 -6.74 -0.26 -6.17
CA SER A 22 -6.54 1.04 -6.81
C SER A 22 -5.80 1.98 -5.87
N SER A 23 -5.12 2.96 -6.44
CA SER A 23 -4.46 4.01 -5.66
C SER A 23 -4.41 5.31 -6.45
N ARG A 24 -4.23 6.42 -5.73
CA ARG A 24 -3.95 7.71 -6.34
C ARG A 24 -2.66 8.26 -5.80
N THR A 25 -1.85 8.79 -6.71
CA THR A 25 -0.53 9.34 -6.37
C THR A 25 -0.67 10.74 -5.77
N ILE A 26 0.04 10.96 -4.68
CA ILE A 26 0.14 12.24 -4.02
C ILE A 26 1.60 12.69 -4.07
N LYS A 27 1.82 13.94 -4.49
CA LYS A 27 3.17 14.53 -4.57
C LYS A 27 3.30 15.60 -3.51
N PHE A 28 4.40 15.55 -2.79
CA PHE A 28 4.74 16.52 -1.75
C PHE A 28 5.69 17.58 -2.29
N ALA A 29 5.74 18.74 -1.62
CA ALA A 29 6.57 19.86 -2.04
C ALA A 29 8.07 19.52 -2.04
N ASP A 30 8.49 18.58 -1.20
CA ASP A 30 9.89 18.15 -1.11
C ASP A 30 10.31 17.16 -2.20
N GLY A 31 9.40 16.83 -3.13
CA GLY A 31 9.68 15.91 -4.22
C GLY A 31 9.36 14.45 -3.90
N THR A 32 8.97 14.13 -2.67
CA THR A 32 8.59 12.75 -2.33
C THR A 32 7.17 12.46 -2.80
N THR A 33 6.86 11.17 -2.92
CA THR A 33 5.52 10.72 -3.33
C THR A 33 5.03 9.61 -2.43
N LYS A 34 3.71 9.55 -2.31
CA LYS A 34 3.00 8.44 -1.66
C LYS A 34 1.81 8.08 -2.53
N THR A 35 1.21 6.93 -2.28
CA THR A 35 -0.08 6.60 -2.88
C THR A 35 -1.10 6.34 -1.78
N LEU A 36 -2.34 6.77 -2.02
CA LEU A 36 -3.48 6.47 -1.16
C LEU A 36 -4.31 5.42 -1.89
N GLY A 37 -4.41 4.24 -1.31
CA GLY A 37 -4.98 3.12 -2.01
C GLY A 37 -6.08 2.39 -1.24
N PHE A 38 -6.77 1.53 -1.98
CA PHE A 38 -7.85 0.73 -1.45
C PHE A 38 -7.81 -0.65 -2.10
N MET A 39 -7.97 -1.69 -1.29
CA MET A 39 -7.94 -3.08 -1.75
C MET A 39 -9.21 -3.80 -1.32
N MET A 40 -9.82 -4.52 -2.27
CA MET A 40 -10.91 -5.43 -1.96
C MET A 40 -10.33 -6.75 -1.43
N ALA A 41 -11.16 -7.56 -0.79
CA ALA A 41 -10.72 -8.87 -0.33
C ALA A 41 -10.18 -9.70 -1.51
N GLY A 42 -9.08 -10.40 -1.28
CA GLY A 42 -8.43 -11.20 -2.32
C GLY A 42 -6.96 -11.43 -2.01
N GLU A 43 -6.28 -12.17 -2.87
CA GLU A 43 -4.85 -12.41 -2.73
C GLU A 43 -4.11 -11.71 -3.87
N TYR A 44 -3.09 -10.93 -3.53
CA TYR A 44 -2.37 -10.09 -4.47
C TYR A 44 -0.86 -10.24 -4.31
N VAL A 45 -0.16 -10.31 -5.45
CA VAL A 45 1.30 -10.36 -5.50
C VAL A 45 1.80 -9.07 -6.14
N PHE A 46 2.67 -8.36 -5.45
CA PHE A 46 3.24 -7.10 -5.94
C PHE A 46 4.75 -7.22 -6.11
N ASN A 47 5.24 -6.63 -7.19
CA ASN A 47 6.68 -6.45 -7.43
C ASN A 47 7.08 -5.05 -6.98
N VAL A 48 8.21 -4.96 -6.29
CA VAL A 48 8.68 -3.71 -5.68
C VAL A 48 10.07 -3.37 -6.22
N GLY A 49 10.22 -2.15 -6.73
CA GLY A 49 11.51 -1.64 -7.18
C GLY A 49 12.25 -0.91 -6.06
N VAL A 50 11.70 0.22 -5.61
CA VAL A 50 12.26 0.99 -4.50
C VAL A 50 11.64 0.51 -3.17
N PRO A 51 12.32 0.74 -2.04
CA PRO A 51 11.74 0.34 -0.74
C PRO A 51 10.42 1.07 -0.48
N GLU A 52 9.50 0.38 0.17
CA GLU A 52 8.18 0.92 0.50
C GLU A 52 7.85 0.75 1.96
N ILE A 53 7.04 1.67 2.48
CA ILE A 53 6.40 1.53 3.78
C ILE A 53 4.90 1.48 3.52
N MET A 54 4.28 0.37 3.92
CA MET A 54 2.82 0.18 3.80
C MET A 54 2.18 0.45 5.15
N GLU A 55 1.31 1.47 5.19
CA GLU A 55 0.56 1.79 6.40
C GLU A 55 -0.90 1.41 6.17
N ILE A 56 -1.42 0.53 7.00
CA ILE A 56 -2.80 0.08 6.89
C ILE A 56 -3.67 0.98 7.75
N GLN A 57 -4.58 1.71 7.10
CA GLN A 57 -5.47 2.66 7.77
C GLN A 57 -6.68 1.96 8.38
N SER A 58 -7.24 1.01 7.65
CA SER A 58 -8.36 0.20 8.11
C SER A 58 -8.37 -1.11 7.35
N GLY A 59 -9.01 -2.13 7.91
CA GLY A 59 -9.08 -3.46 7.31
C GLY A 59 -8.15 -4.45 7.97
N GLU A 60 -8.03 -5.63 7.37
CA GLU A 60 -7.19 -6.72 7.86
C GLU A 60 -6.63 -7.51 6.71
N LEU A 61 -5.36 -7.90 6.83
CA LEU A 61 -4.69 -8.73 5.84
C LEU A 61 -3.60 -9.57 6.50
N ASP A 62 -3.12 -10.57 5.76
CA ASP A 62 -1.87 -11.24 6.09
C ASP A 62 -0.88 -10.88 5.00
N VAL A 63 0.37 -10.65 5.39
CA VAL A 63 1.44 -10.33 4.44
C VAL A 63 2.55 -11.36 4.52
N LEU A 64 3.06 -11.76 3.34
CA LEU A 64 4.24 -12.60 3.22
C LEU A 64 5.34 -11.78 2.58
N LEU A 65 6.29 -11.35 3.41
CA LEU A 65 7.46 -10.61 2.98
C LEU A 65 8.60 -11.58 2.61
N PRO A 66 9.60 -11.14 1.81
CA PRO A 66 10.72 -12.01 1.42
C PRO A 66 11.43 -12.61 2.64
N ASN A 67 11.65 -13.92 2.61
CA ASN A 67 12.37 -14.66 3.67
C ASN A 67 11.71 -14.58 5.05
N GLU A 68 10.42 -14.27 5.11
CA GLU A 68 9.65 -14.21 6.34
C GLU A 68 8.44 -15.13 6.24
N GLU A 69 7.78 -15.37 7.37
CA GLU A 69 6.54 -16.11 7.43
C GLU A 69 5.36 -15.17 7.31
N TRP A 70 4.18 -15.70 7.01
CA TRP A 70 2.94 -14.93 6.99
C TRP A 70 2.72 -14.20 8.31
N LYS A 71 2.36 -12.93 8.22
CA LYS A 71 2.18 -12.06 9.39
C LYS A 71 0.86 -11.32 9.27
N PRO A 72 -0.01 -11.34 10.31
CA PRO A 72 -1.25 -10.59 10.29
C PRO A 72 -0.98 -9.10 10.52
N ILE A 73 -1.70 -8.28 9.75
CA ILE A 73 -1.64 -6.81 9.85
C ILE A 73 -3.06 -6.28 9.85
N LYS A 74 -3.33 -5.34 10.72
CA LYS A 74 -4.65 -4.71 10.80
C LYS A 74 -4.52 -3.18 10.83
N GLY A 75 -5.66 -2.51 10.69
CA GLY A 75 -5.71 -1.04 10.72
C GLY A 75 -4.93 -0.44 11.88
N GLY A 76 -4.10 0.56 11.57
CA GLY A 76 -3.21 1.19 12.51
C GLY A 76 -1.80 0.62 12.53
N GLU A 77 -1.55 -0.46 11.80
CA GLU A 77 -0.23 -1.11 11.74
C GLU A 77 0.43 -0.85 10.39
N ALA A 78 1.75 -1.04 10.35
CA ALA A 78 2.53 -0.80 9.15
C ALA A 78 3.59 -1.89 8.98
N PHE A 79 4.09 -2.03 7.75
CA PHE A 79 5.21 -2.92 7.46
C PHE A 79 6.09 -2.33 6.37
N ASN A 80 7.38 -2.71 6.40
CA ASN A 80 8.36 -2.28 5.43
C ASN A 80 8.55 -3.36 4.36
N VAL A 81 8.66 -2.93 3.10
CA VAL A 81 8.92 -3.84 1.98
C VAL A 81 10.29 -3.48 1.40
N PRO A 82 11.23 -4.44 1.33
CA PRO A 82 12.56 -4.17 0.82
C PRO A 82 12.56 -3.91 -0.69
N GLU A 83 13.59 -3.20 -1.16
CA GLU A 83 13.75 -2.94 -2.58
C GLU A 83 13.98 -4.21 -3.39
N ASN A 84 13.65 -4.14 -4.69
CA ASN A 84 13.88 -5.22 -5.64
C ASN A 84 13.36 -6.56 -5.15
N SER A 85 12.11 -6.58 -4.67
CA SER A 85 11.51 -7.76 -4.06
C SER A 85 10.09 -7.98 -4.53
N GLN A 86 9.51 -9.05 -4.07
CA GLN A 86 8.12 -9.41 -4.31
C GLN A 86 7.49 -9.76 -2.97
N PHE A 87 6.25 -9.33 -2.74
CA PHE A 87 5.52 -9.71 -1.55
C PHE A 87 4.08 -10.05 -1.89
N THR A 88 3.44 -10.84 -1.03
CA THR A 88 2.07 -11.30 -1.23
C THR A 88 1.21 -10.83 -0.07
N MET A 89 -0.01 -10.38 -0.37
CA MET A 89 -1.00 -10.04 0.64
C MET A 89 -2.26 -10.87 0.44
N ARG A 90 -2.77 -11.42 1.54
CA ARG A 90 -4.11 -12.02 1.60
C ARG A 90 -4.99 -11.02 2.33
N VAL A 91 -5.81 -10.31 1.59
CA VAL A 91 -6.67 -9.25 2.11
C VAL A 91 -8.01 -9.87 2.48
N HIS A 92 -8.40 -9.76 3.75
CA HIS A 92 -9.58 -10.44 4.29
C HIS A 92 -10.85 -9.62 4.17
N GLN A 93 -10.72 -8.31 4.09
CA GLN A 93 -11.84 -7.38 3.97
C GLN A 93 -11.36 -6.11 3.27
N PRO A 94 -12.26 -5.23 2.79
CA PRO A 94 -11.83 -3.99 2.17
C PRO A 94 -10.84 -3.26 3.06
N THR A 95 -9.68 -2.91 2.49
CA THR A 95 -8.53 -2.38 3.24
C THR A 95 -8.05 -1.08 2.63
N ASP A 96 -7.92 -0.07 3.48
CA ASP A 96 -7.45 1.27 3.13
C ASP A 96 -5.97 1.37 3.51
N TYR A 97 -5.13 1.86 2.60
CA TYR A 97 -3.69 1.89 2.85
C TYR A 97 -3.01 3.13 2.29
N ILE A 98 -1.86 3.47 2.90
CA ILE A 98 -0.94 4.47 2.38
C ILE A 98 0.36 3.73 2.05
N CYS A 99 0.88 3.95 0.85
CA CYS A 99 2.19 3.42 0.45
C CYS A 99 3.16 4.59 0.30
N SER A 100 4.25 4.56 1.06
CA SER A 100 5.32 5.55 0.95
C SER A 100 6.51 4.92 0.22
N PHE A 101 7.07 5.65 -0.74
CA PHE A 101 8.28 5.23 -1.48
C PHE A 101 9.47 5.92 -0.83
N VAL A 102 10.39 5.15 -0.28
CA VAL A 102 11.49 5.67 0.56
C VAL A 102 12.87 5.31 0.05
#